data_42b294b3f9bd7206f3eb017eb92dac50
#
_entry.id   42b294b3f9bd7206f3eb017eb92dac50
#
_cell.length_a   1.000
_cell.length_b   1.000
_cell.length_c   1.000
_cell.angle_alpha   90.00
_cell.angle_beta   90.00
_cell.angle_gamma   90.00
#
_symmetry.space_group_name_H-M   'P 1'
#
loop_
_entity.id
_entity.type
_entity.pdbx_description
1 polymer ?
#
loop_
_entity_poly.entity_id
_entity_poly.type
_entity_poly.pdbx_seq_one_letter_code
_entity_poly.pdbx_strand_id
1 'polypeptide(L)'
;MVACMAATLIGGVYGCDDDKDFSYEGQLDLNLLNLTQAREVWDGAECNVTTDLRQSEDETPVKNFTYKLSLSLYQGRTAGQEAKVSLVVNKDTLNKVLAKVAEGGIYAKYDGAALLPESYYHLSSQTLTLQAGETKSDAVSVTVYSSELVAACQEAERNLVYVLPLAIEGSSSYGINSKTNTLMLLFNVTYVESAEDEKGPEYVPDPNDAPETTEEGLVLKFH
;
A
#
# COMPACT_ATOMS: atom_id res chain seq x y z
N MET A 1 -56.06 -24.76 69.35
CA MET A 1 -56.03 -25.23 67.95
C MET A 1 -55.58 -23.98 67.14
N VAL A 2 -54.32 -23.96 66.83
CA VAL A 2 -53.75 -22.85 66.05
C VAL A 2 -53.18 -23.50 64.79
N ALA A 3 -53.80 -23.18 63.64
CA ALA A 3 -53.35 -23.67 62.34
C ALA A 3 -52.28 -22.76 61.80
N CYS A 4 -51.06 -23.29 61.69
CA CYS A 4 -49.96 -22.65 60.92
C CYS A 4 -50.21 -22.86 59.45
N MET A 5 -50.48 -21.75 58.74
CA MET A 5 -50.39 -21.74 57.28
C MET A 5 -48.92 -21.53 56.89
N ALA A 6 -48.33 -22.52 56.27
CA ALA A 6 -47.07 -22.43 55.61
C ALA A 6 -47.27 -21.82 54.23
N ALA A 7 -46.79 -20.59 54.00
CA ALA A 7 -46.76 -19.94 52.70
C ALA A 7 -45.51 -20.45 51.96
N THR A 8 -45.69 -21.28 50.96
CA THR A 8 -44.64 -21.70 50.04
C THR A 8 -44.39 -20.57 49.03
N LEU A 9 -43.28 -19.87 49.21
CA LEU A 9 -42.76 -18.98 48.20
C LEU A 9 -42.16 -19.80 47.07
N ILE A 10 -42.93 -19.91 45.99
CA ILE A 10 -42.41 -20.41 44.73
C ILE A 10 -41.60 -19.24 44.10
N GLY A 11 -40.30 -19.22 44.37
CA GLY A 11 -39.37 -18.38 43.65
C GLY A 11 -39.33 -18.87 42.19
N GLY A 12 -40.04 -18.17 41.31
CA GLY A 12 -39.86 -18.35 39.86
C GLY A 12 -38.46 -17.89 39.51
N VAL A 13 -37.61 -18.89 39.23
CA VAL A 13 -36.38 -18.68 38.50
C VAL A 13 -36.85 -18.35 37.10
N TYR A 14 -36.91 -17.06 36.76
CA TYR A 14 -36.90 -16.66 35.36
C TYR A 14 -35.54 -17.05 34.81
N GLY A 15 -35.44 -18.25 34.33
CA GLY A 15 -34.42 -18.66 33.41
C GLY A 15 -34.50 -17.67 32.23
N CYS A 16 -33.47 -16.91 31.98
CA CYS A 16 -33.28 -16.32 30.71
C CYS A 16 -33.23 -17.45 29.67
N ASP A 17 -34.37 -17.72 29.09
CA ASP A 17 -34.52 -18.54 27.90
C ASP A 17 -34.14 -17.68 26.72
N ASP A 18 -32.92 -17.13 26.76
CA ASP A 18 -32.21 -16.53 25.64
C ASP A 18 -31.33 -17.60 24.97
N ASP A 19 -31.84 -18.83 24.85
CA ASP A 19 -31.51 -19.72 23.76
C ASP A 19 -32.16 -19.21 22.47
N LYS A 20 -32.03 -17.91 22.22
CA LYS A 20 -31.91 -17.48 20.84
C LYS A 20 -30.62 -18.13 20.39
N ASP A 21 -30.80 -19.24 19.65
CA ASP A 21 -29.83 -19.71 18.70
C ASP A 21 -29.24 -18.47 18.01
N PHE A 22 -28.13 -17.99 18.54
CA PHE A 22 -27.17 -17.27 17.74
C PHE A 22 -26.56 -18.34 16.82
N SER A 23 -27.39 -18.93 15.98
CA SER A 23 -26.96 -19.44 14.72
C SER A 23 -26.42 -18.21 14.03
N TYR A 24 -25.13 -17.93 14.21
CA TYR A 24 -24.36 -17.18 13.25
C TYR A 24 -24.62 -17.91 11.93
N GLU A 25 -25.66 -17.50 11.22
CA GLU A 25 -25.85 -17.80 9.81
C GLU A 25 -24.76 -17.09 9.03
N GLY A 26 -23.62 -17.58 9.17
CA GLY A 26 -22.31 -17.17 8.74
C GLY A 26 -21.34 -17.82 9.68
N GLN A 27 -21.25 -19.15 9.64
CA GLN A 27 -20.04 -19.82 10.12
C GLN A 27 -18.91 -19.08 9.43
N LEU A 28 -18.12 -18.33 10.23
CA LEU A 28 -16.88 -17.75 9.76
C LEU A 28 -16.14 -18.86 9.04
N ASP A 29 -16.10 -18.82 7.71
CA ASP A 29 -15.36 -19.83 6.96
C ASP A 29 -13.89 -19.62 7.27
N LEU A 30 -13.43 -20.34 8.30
CA LEU A 30 -12.05 -20.27 8.78
C LEU A 30 -11.05 -20.85 7.76
N ASN A 31 -11.56 -21.40 6.67
CA ASN A 31 -10.77 -21.98 5.59
C ASN A 31 -10.57 -21.00 4.42
N LEU A 32 -10.60 -19.70 4.70
CA LEU A 32 -10.35 -18.66 3.72
C LEU A 32 -8.88 -18.22 3.70
N LEU A 33 -8.34 -18.11 2.50
CA LEU A 33 -7.01 -17.57 2.25
C LEU A 33 -7.05 -16.04 2.26
N ASN A 34 -6.01 -15.44 2.84
CA ASN A 34 -5.79 -14.01 2.90
C ASN A 34 -4.41 -13.65 2.39
N LEU A 35 -4.25 -12.50 1.77
CA LEU A 35 -2.98 -11.79 1.77
C LEU A 35 -2.72 -11.30 3.19
N THR A 36 -1.65 -11.77 3.84
CA THR A 36 -1.37 -11.46 5.25
C THR A 36 -1.28 -9.96 5.52
N GLN A 37 -0.85 -9.18 4.52
CA GLN A 37 -0.66 -7.74 4.60
C GLN A 37 -1.89 -6.93 4.22
N ALA A 38 -2.90 -7.56 3.59
CA ALA A 38 -4.14 -6.90 3.25
C ALA A 38 -5.00 -6.69 4.50
N ARG A 39 -5.70 -5.57 4.54
CA ARG A 39 -6.64 -5.23 5.60
C ARG A 39 -8.06 -5.32 5.08
N GLU A 40 -8.97 -5.68 5.96
CA GLU A 40 -10.38 -5.58 5.67
C GLU A 40 -10.77 -4.11 5.56
N VAL A 41 -11.48 -3.76 4.49
CA VAL A 41 -11.91 -2.40 4.23
C VAL A 41 -13.37 -2.40 3.81
N TRP A 42 -14.08 -1.40 4.31
CA TRP A 42 -15.41 -1.09 3.87
C TRP A 42 -15.36 -0.72 2.37
N ASP A 43 -16.18 -1.38 1.55
CA ASP A 43 -16.27 -1.16 0.10
C ASP A 43 -15.05 -1.55 -0.76
N GLY A 44 -14.14 -2.30 -0.23
CA GLY A 44 -13.31 -3.18 -1.05
C GLY A 44 -11.94 -2.67 -1.47
N ALA A 45 -11.56 -1.42 -1.18
CA ALA A 45 -10.18 -1.03 -1.51
C ALA A 45 -9.67 0.16 -0.68
N GLU A 46 -8.79 -0.15 0.24
CA GLU A 46 -7.98 0.84 0.93
C GLU A 46 -6.52 0.69 0.53
N CYS A 47 -5.78 1.78 0.55
CA CYS A 47 -4.34 1.70 0.47
C CYS A 47 -3.80 1.13 1.78
N ASN A 48 -3.27 -0.06 1.73
CA ASN A 48 -2.64 -0.70 2.87
C ASN A 48 -1.20 -0.22 3.06
N VAL A 49 -0.59 0.31 2.00
CA VAL A 49 0.78 0.86 2.03
C VAL A 49 0.83 2.12 1.17
N THR A 50 1.26 3.22 1.79
CA THR A 50 1.54 4.48 1.08
C THR A 50 3.03 4.76 1.19
N THR A 51 3.64 5.12 0.08
CA THR A 51 5.06 5.48 -0.01
C THR A 51 5.18 6.83 -0.70
N ASP A 52 5.79 7.79 -0.02
CA ASP A 52 6.06 9.11 -0.57
C ASP A 52 7.48 9.15 -1.12
N LEU A 53 7.61 9.55 -2.38
CA LEU A 53 8.88 9.64 -3.11
C LEU A 53 9.10 11.09 -3.55
N ARG A 54 10.33 11.53 -3.43
CA ARG A 54 10.78 12.81 -3.97
C ARG A 54 12.20 12.66 -4.51
N GLN A 55 12.59 13.54 -5.40
CA GLN A 55 13.97 13.63 -5.84
C GLN A 55 14.86 13.98 -4.62
N SER A 56 16.01 13.34 -4.52
CA SER A 56 16.99 13.68 -3.49
C SER A 56 17.74 14.96 -3.86
N GLU A 57 17.82 15.90 -2.93
CA GLU A 57 18.63 17.13 -3.11
C GLU A 57 20.14 16.81 -3.18
N ASP A 58 20.56 15.67 -2.62
CA ASP A 58 21.97 15.25 -2.53
C ASP A 58 22.44 14.39 -3.71
N GLU A 59 21.72 14.35 -4.84
CA GLU A 59 22.01 13.50 -6.01
C GLU A 59 22.16 12.00 -5.66
N THR A 60 21.78 11.59 -4.46
CA THR A 60 21.82 10.19 -4.05
C THR A 60 20.76 9.39 -4.82
N PRO A 61 21.13 8.24 -5.44
CA PRO A 61 20.15 7.43 -6.14
C PRO A 61 18.97 7.06 -5.24
N VAL A 62 17.74 7.26 -5.73
CA VAL A 62 16.53 6.87 -5.01
C VAL A 62 16.52 5.35 -4.87
N LYS A 63 16.43 4.86 -3.64
CA LYS A 63 16.41 3.41 -3.38
C LYS A 63 15.12 2.80 -3.89
N ASN A 64 15.21 1.63 -4.51
CA ASN A 64 14.03 0.87 -4.88
C ASN A 64 13.18 0.54 -3.65
N PHE A 65 11.87 0.69 -3.80
CA PHE A 65 10.93 0.22 -2.81
C PHE A 65 10.78 -1.30 -2.93
N THR A 66 10.86 -2.01 -1.81
CA THR A 66 10.65 -3.46 -1.78
C THR A 66 9.61 -3.81 -0.72
N TYR A 67 8.58 -4.53 -1.12
CA TYR A 67 7.52 -5.01 -0.26
C TYR A 67 7.39 -6.53 -0.33
N LYS A 68 7.10 -7.17 0.79
CA LYS A 68 6.97 -8.64 0.87
C LYS A 68 5.52 -9.02 1.10
N LEU A 69 5.01 -9.90 0.25
CA LEU A 69 3.67 -10.46 0.31
C LEU A 69 3.73 -11.92 0.75
N SER A 70 2.78 -12.34 1.54
CA SER A 70 2.63 -13.74 1.94
C SER A 70 1.16 -14.12 2.08
N LEU A 71 0.90 -15.42 2.00
CA LEU A 71 -0.41 -16.04 2.12
C LEU A 71 -0.57 -16.63 3.52
N SER A 72 -1.76 -16.54 4.08
CA SER A 72 -2.13 -17.24 5.32
C SER A 72 -3.59 -17.67 5.28
N LEU A 73 -3.98 -18.64 6.11
CA LEU A 73 -5.38 -18.87 6.40
C LEU A 73 -5.91 -17.82 7.37
N TYR A 74 -7.21 -17.60 7.34
CA TYR A 74 -7.90 -16.70 8.26
C TYR A 74 -7.55 -17.04 9.72
N GLN A 75 -7.30 -16.01 10.52
CA GLN A 75 -6.82 -16.14 11.91
C GLN A 75 -5.50 -16.89 12.10
N GLY A 76 -4.67 -17.04 11.07
CA GLY A 76 -3.36 -17.67 11.18
C GLY A 76 -3.42 -19.18 11.47
N ARG A 77 -4.47 -19.86 11.05
CA ARG A 77 -4.60 -21.33 11.20
C ARG A 77 -3.55 -22.06 10.37
N THR A 78 -3.19 -23.23 10.85
CA THR A 78 -2.31 -24.14 10.11
C THR A 78 -3.05 -24.74 8.91
N ALA A 79 -2.41 -24.72 7.74
CA ALA A 79 -2.95 -25.34 6.54
C ALA A 79 -2.95 -26.87 6.66
N GLY A 80 -4.11 -27.49 6.48
CA GLY A 80 -4.23 -28.96 6.47
C GLY A 80 -3.74 -29.58 5.16
N GLN A 81 -3.67 -28.81 4.09
CA GLN A 81 -3.18 -29.19 2.76
C GLN A 81 -2.54 -28.00 2.06
N GLU A 82 -1.76 -28.28 1.02
CA GLU A 82 -1.14 -27.23 0.21
C GLU A 82 -2.20 -26.34 -0.44
N ALA A 83 -1.96 -25.03 -0.42
CA ALA A 83 -2.75 -24.04 -1.14
C ALA A 83 -1.86 -23.23 -2.07
N LYS A 84 -2.25 -23.12 -3.34
CA LYS A 84 -1.55 -22.36 -4.35
C LYS A 84 -2.48 -21.32 -4.96
N VAL A 85 -2.03 -20.07 -5.05
CA VAL A 85 -2.77 -18.97 -5.66
C VAL A 85 -1.90 -18.21 -6.64
N SER A 86 -2.53 -17.57 -7.62
CA SER A 86 -1.88 -16.61 -8.51
C SER A 86 -1.93 -15.22 -7.91
N LEU A 87 -0.86 -14.46 -8.06
CA LEU A 87 -0.78 -13.04 -7.73
C LEU A 87 -0.99 -12.24 -9.02
N VAL A 88 -2.03 -11.43 -9.07
CA VAL A 88 -2.44 -10.68 -10.26
C VAL A 88 -2.61 -9.20 -9.97
N VAL A 89 -2.49 -8.39 -11.02
CA VAL A 89 -2.80 -6.94 -10.94
C VAL A 89 -4.29 -6.74 -11.17
N ASN A 90 -5.01 -6.32 -10.13
CA ASN A 90 -6.47 -6.15 -10.15
C ASN A 90 -6.87 -4.71 -10.55
N LYS A 91 -6.92 -4.44 -11.85
CA LYS A 91 -7.32 -3.13 -12.41
C LYS A 91 -8.75 -2.75 -12.03
N ASP A 92 -9.64 -3.72 -11.87
CA ASP A 92 -11.05 -3.45 -11.53
C ASP A 92 -11.19 -2.84 -10.13
N THR A 93 -10.35 -3.27 -9.19
CA THR A 93 -10.31 -2.66 -7.86
C THR A 93 -9.88 -1.20 -7.94
N LEU A 94 -8.84 -0.89 -8.71
CA LEU A 94 -8.43 0.52 -8.92
C LEU A 94 -9.56 1.34 -9.55
N ASN A 95 -10.21 0.84 -10.59
CA ASN A 95 -11.31 1.54 -11.27
C ASN A 95 -12.49 1.83 -10.31
N LYS A 96 -12.83 0.88 -9.44
CA LYS A 96 -13.87 1.07 -8.41
C LYS A 96 -13.49 2.17 -7.42
N VAL A 97 -12.22 2.24 -7.02
CA VAL A 97 -11.72 3.26 -6.11
C VAL A 97 -11.71 4.63 -6.77
N LEU A 98 -11.23 4.73 -8.02
CA LEU A 98 -11.23 5.99 -8.78
C LEU A 98 -12.64 6.55 -8.99
N ALA A 99 -13.63 5.70 -9.21
CA ALA A 99 -15.02 6.12 -9.33
C ALA A 99 -15.58 6.76 -8.04
N LYS A 100 -14.96 6.49 -6.87
CA LYS A 100 -15.38 7.01 -5.57
C LYS A 100 -14.55 8.22 -5.08
N VAL A 101 -13.57 8.68 -5.82
CA VAL A 101 -12.71 9.81 -5.43
C VAL A 101 -13.52 11.06 -5.09
N ALA A 102 -14.58 11.35 -5.85
CA ALA A 102 -15.47 12.49 -5.61
C ALA A 102 -16.23 12.40 -4.26
N GLU A 103 -16.36 11.22 -3.66
CA GLU A 103 -16.97 11.05 -2.34
C GLU A 103 -16.04 11.54 -1.21
N GLY A 104 -14.76 11.72 -1.49
CA GLY A 104 -13.74 12.15 -0.51
C GLY A 104 -13.37 11.06 0.51
N GLY A 105 -13.01 11.47 1.72
CA GLY A 105 -12.64 10.54 2.79
C GLY A 105 -11.43 9.68 2.43
N ILE A 106 -11.56 8.36 2.59
CA ILE A 106 -10.49 7.39 2.31
C ILE A 106 -10.12 7.31 0.83
N TYR A 107 -11.01 7.76 -0.06
CA TYR A 107 -10.79 7.72 -1.51
C TYR A 107 -10.03 8.94 -2.04
N ALA A 108 -9.98 10.06 -1.28
CA ALA A 108 -9.33 11.29 -1.72
C ALA A 108 -7.86 11.11 -2.07
N LYS A 109 -7.15 10.19 -1.40
CA LYS A 109 -5.74 9.89 -1.66
C LYS A 109 -5.46 9.27 -3.04
N TYR A 110 -6.51 8.82 -3.75
CA TYR A 110 -6.42 8.25 -5.10
C TYR A 110 -6.73 9.28 -6.19
N ASP A 111 -6.90 10.55 -5.83
CA ASP A 111 -7.17 11.58 -6.82
C ASP A 111 -6.02 11.67 -7.84
N GLY A 112 -6.38 11.59 -9.13
CA GLY A 112 -5.42 11.55 -10.22
C GLY A 112 -4.53 10.30 -10.28
N ALA A 113 -4.81 9.27 -9.48
CA ALA A 113 -4.00 8.05 -9.46
C ALA A 113 -4.08 7.28 -10.78
N ALA A 114 -2.92 6.81 -11.24
CA ALA A 114 -2.79 5.93 -12.40
C ALA A 114 -2.30 4.54 -11.98
N LEU A 115 -2.61 3.54 -12.81
CA LEU A 115 -2.02 2.22 -12.63
C LEU A 115 -0.51 2.29 -12.81
N LEU A 116 0.24 1.68 -11.89
CA LEU A 116 1.69 1.56 -12.01
C LEU A 116 2.06 0.78 -13.27
N PRO A 117 2.88 1.32 -14.21
CA PRO A 117 3.32 0.63 -15.41
C PRO A 117 4.06 -0.68 -15.09
N GLU A 118 3.87 -1.72 -15.90
CA GLU A 118 4.48 -3.03 -15.67
C GLU A 118 6.02 -2.98 -15.70
N SER A 119 6.60 -2.06 -16.48
CA SER A 119 8.05 -1.84 -16.54
C SER A 119 8.64 -1.20 -15.27
N TYR A 120 7.80 -0.66 -14.37
CA TYR A 120 8.26 0.04 -13.16
C TYR A 120 8.34 -0.85 -11.93
N TYR A 121 7.99 -2.13 -12.05
CA TYR A 121 8.09 -3.07 -10.93
C TYR A 121 8.46 -4.48 -11.38
N HIS A 122 8.89 -5.28 -10.43
CA HIS A 122 9.18 -6.70 -10.59
C HIS A 122 8.59 -7.51 -9.44
N LEU A 123 7.94 -8.63 -9.77
CA LEU A 123 7.50 -9.64 -8.82
C LEU A 123 8.50 -10.79 -8.83
N SER A 124 9.03 -11.19 -7.66
CA SER A 124 9.93 -12.35 -7.58
C SER A 124 9.25 -13.67 -7.94
N SER A 125 7.92 -13.72 -7.86
CA SER A 125 7.04 -14.82 -8.30
C SER A 125 5.63 -14.28 -8.55
N GLN A 126 4.93 -14.88 -9.49
CA GLN A 126 3.49 -14.67 -9.72
C GLN A 126 2.63 -15.69 -8.97
N THR A 127 3.23 -16.47 -8.09
CA THR A 127 2.54 -17.52 -7.35
C THR A 127 2.93 -17.48 -5.88
N LEU A 128 1.94 -17.59 -5.01
CA LEU A 128 2.11 -17.81 -3.58
C LEU A 128 1.65 -19.23 -3.24
N THR A 129 2.46 -19.95 -2.47
CA THR A 129 2.16 -21.34 -2.04
C THR A 129 2.25 -21.42 -0.53
N LEU A 130 1.14 -21.78 0.12
CA LEU A 130 1.07 -22.10 1.54
C LEU A 130 1.17 -23.63 1.66
N GLN A 131 2.24 -24.13 2.26
CA GLN A 131 2.47 -25.56 2.43
C GLN A 131 1.57 -26.16 3.50
N ALA A 132 1.24 -27.44 3.36
CA ALA A 132 0.57 -28.19 4.43
C ALA A 132 1.43 -28.17 5.70
N GLY A 133 0.79 -27.94 6.84
CA GLY A 133 1.47 -27.82 8.14
C GLY A 133 1.95 -26.39 8.47
N GLU A 134 1.94 -25.46 7.53
CA GLU A 134 2.39 -24.10 7.74
C GLU A 134 1.21 -23.15 8.05
N THR A 135 1.49 -22.05 8.75
CA THR A 135 0.53 -20.97 9.04
C THR A 135 0.64 -19.81 8.06
N LYS A 136 1.77 -19.72 7.35
CA LYS A 136 2.13 -18.62 6.44
C LYS A 136 3.02 -19.15 5.32
N SER A 137 2.81 -18.64 4.10
CA SER A 137 3.66 -18.96 2.97
C SER A 137 5.02 -18.26 3.03
N ASP A 138 5.98 -18.73 2.24
CA ASP A 138 7.13 -17.93 1.87
C ASP A 138 6.67 -16.62 1.23
N ALA A 139 7.51 -15.60 1.34
CA ALA A 139 7.20 -14.28 0.84
C ALA A 139 7.57 -14.13 -0.64
N VAL A 140 6.65 -13.56 -1.42
CA VAL A 140 6.95 -12.98 -2.74
C VAL A 140 7.32 -11.52 -2.56
N SER A 141 8.43 -11.11 -3.15
CA SER A 141 8.88 -9.71 -3.13
C SER A 141 8.33 -8.95 -4.33
N VAL A 142 7.79 -7.76 -4.04
CA VAL A 142 7.46 -6.74 -5.03
C VAL A 142 8.55 -5.69 -4.95
N THR A 143 9.32 -5.51 -6.01
CA THR A 143 10.32 -4.45 -6.11
C THR A 143 9.83 -3.40 -7.08
N VAL A 144 9.70 -2.15 -6.63
CA VAL A 144 9.34 -1.00 -7.46
C VAL A 144 10.57 -0.15 -7.70
N TYR A 145 10.81 0.18 -8.95
CA TYR A 145 11.95 1.00 -9.38
C TYR A 145 11.63 2.48 -9.13
N SER A 146 11.98 2.95 -7.95
CA SER A 146 11.65 4.31 -7.51
C SER A 146 12.28 5.39 -8.40
N SER A 147 13.43 5.12 -9.01
CA SER A 147 14.06 6.00 -10.02
C SER A 147 13.17 6.23 -11.24
N GLU A 148 12.47 5.19 -11.72
CA GLU A 148 11.55 5.32 -12.86
C GLU A 148 10.35 6.22 -12.53
N LEU A 149 9.85 6.11 -11.28
CA LEU A 149 8.75 6.95 -10.80
C LEU A 149 9.17 8.40 -10.68
N VAL A 150 10.37 8.65 -10.14
CA VAL A 150 10.92 10.01 -10.03
C VAL A 150 11.18 10.59 -11.42
N ALA A 151 11.78 9.84 -12.35
CA ALA A 151 12.02 10.27 -13.72
C ALA A 151 10.71 10.65 -14.45
N ALA A 152 9.67 9.80 -14.32
CA ALA A 152 8.36 10.11 -14.90
C ALA A 152 7.73 11.37 -14.30
N CYS A 153 7.94 11.63 -13.01
CA CYS A 153 7.47 12.83 -12.32
C CYS A 153 8.19 14.08 -12.83
N GLN A 154 9.50 14.00 -13.04
CA GLN A 154 10.31 15.10 -13.62
C GLN A 154 9.90 15.38 -15.07
N GLU A 155 9.70 14.35 -15.90
CA GLU A 155 9.24 14.51 -17.28
C GLU A 155 7.84 15.16 -17.34
N ALA A 156 6.96 14.82 -16.39
CA ALA A 156 5.61 15.37 -16.34
C ALA A 156 5.52 16.77 -15.72
N GLU A 157 6.60 17.26 -15.08
CA GLU A 157 6.69 18.56 -14.38
C GLU A 157 5.55 18.77 -13.36
N ARG A 158 5.10 17.69 -12.72
CA ARG A 158 4.01 17.73 -11.74
C ARG A 158 4.03 16.51 -10.83
N ASN A 159 3.35 16.62 -9.68
CA ASN A 159 3.13 15.47 -8.80
C ASN A 159 2.37 14.37 -9.52
N LEU A 160 2.79 13.12 -9.29
CA LEU A 160 2.14 11.93 -9.81
C LEU A 160 1.70 11.01 -8.66
N VAL A 161 0.61 10.29 -8.88
CA VAL A 161 0.12 9.26 -7.98
C VAL A 161 -0.01 7.97 -8.76
N TYR A 162 0.69 6.92 -8.32
CA TYR A 162 0.60 5.59 -8.91
C TYR A 162 0.07 4.58 -7.92
N VAL A 163 -0.67 3.58 -8.42
CA VAL A 163 -1.20 2.49 -7.61
C VAL A 163 -0.88 1.15 -8.26
N LEU A 164 -0.38 0.21 -7.46
CA LEU A 164 -0.25 -1.20 -7.84
C LEU A 164 -1.23 -2.03 -6.99
N PRO A 165 -2.40 -2.38 -7.54
CA PRO A 165 -3.39 -3.22 -6.87
C PRO A 165 -3.04 -4.69 -7.10
N LEU A 166 -2.56 -5.38 -6.08
CA LEU A 166 -2.19 -6.80 -6.14
C LEU A 166 -3.26 -7.65 -5.47
N ALA A 167 -3.80 -8.63 -6.17
CA ALA A 167 -4.81 -9.55 -5.66
C ALA A 167 -4.37 -11.01 -5.79
N ILE A 168 -4.91 -11.86 -4.93
CA ILE A 168 -4.78 -13.32 -5.06
C ILE A 168 -6.01 -13.90 -5.72
N GLU A 169 -5.79 -14.82 -6.66
CA GLU A 169 -6.82 -15.52 -7.40
C GLU A 169 -6.51 -17.01 -7.54
N GLY A 170 -7.54 -17.82 -7.79
CA GLY A 170 -7.42 -19.20 -8.20
C GLY A 170 -6.83 -20.11 -7.12
N SER A 171 -7.60 -20.45 -6.09
CA SER A 171 -7.23 -21.51 -5.13
C SER A 171 -7.97 -22.80 -5.43
N SER A 172 -7.25 -23.92 -5.37
CA SER A 172 -7.83 -25.27 -5.53
C SER A 172 -8.29 -25.90 -4.23
N SER A 173 -7.80 -25.43 -3.07
CA SER A 173 -7.92 -26.14 -1.80
C SER A 173 -8.73 -25.39 -0.74
N TYR A 174 -8.77 -24.07 -0.84
CA TYR A 174 -9.43 -23.18 0.12
C TYR A 174 -10.16 -22.06 -0.60
N GLY A 175 -11.18 -21.49 0.03
CA GLY A 175 -11.80 -20.26 -0.44
C GLY A 175 -10.82 -19.07 -0.33
N ILE A 176 -11.10 -17.98 -1.03
CA ILE A 176 -10.36 -16.72 -0.91
C ILE A 176 -11.26 -15.70 -0.20
N ASN A 177 -10.73 -15.05 0.83
CA ASN A 177 -11.44 -14.02 1.55
C ASN A 177 -11.52 -12.74 0.69
N SER A 178 -12.70 -12.42 0.20
CA SER A 178 -12.92 -11.24 -0.67
C SER A 178 -12.59 -9.90 -0.01
N LYS A 179 -12.52 -9.84 1.33
CA LYS A 179 -12.21 -8.62 2.08
C LYS A 179 -10.72 -8.38 2.25
N THR A 180 -9.90 -9.44 2.15
CA THR A 180 -8.45 -9.39 2.39
C THR A 180 -7.64 -10.06 1.28
N ASN A 181 -8.21 -10.13 0.08
CA ASN A 181 -7.57 -10.73 -1.09
C ASN A 181 -6.76 -9.72 -1.92
N THR A 182 -6.89 -8.43 -1.65
CA THR A 182 -6.27 -7.37 -2.44
C THR A 182 -5.45 -6.43 -1.55
N LEU A 183 -4.23 -6.14 -1.98
CA LEU A 183 -3.35 -5.14 -1.39
C LEU A 183 -3.18 -3.98 -2.38
N MET A 184 -3.37 -2.76 -1.89
CA MET A 184 -3.13 -1.54 -2.66
C MET A 184 -1.78 -0.95 -2.25
N LEU A 185 -0.82 -0.86 -3.16
CA LEU A 185 0.41 -0.11 -2.97
C LEU A 185 0.27 1.24 -3.66
N LEU A 186 0.26 2.31 -2.89
CA LEU A 186 0.13 3.70 -3.36
C LEU A 186 1.51 4.38 -3.31
N PHE A 187 1.87 5.04 -4.40
CA PHE A 187 3.10 5.81 -4.52
C PHE A 187 2.75 7.26 -4.85
N ASN A 188 2.99 8.17 -3.91
CA ASN A 188 2.94 9.60 -4.12
C ASN A 188 4.33 10.05 -4.56
N VAL A 189 4.43 10.64 -5.74
CA VAL A 189 5.70 11.11 -6.30
C VAL A 189 5.63 12.62 -6.40
N THR A 190 6.46 13.29 -5.59
CA THR A 190 6.48 14.74 -5.53
C THR A 190 7.46 15.30 -6.55
N TYR A 191 6.98 16.18 -7.42
CA TYR A 191 7.81 16.95 -8.32
C TYR A 191 8.61 17.99 -7.52
N VAL A 192 9.89 18.00 -7.75
CA VAL A 192 10.80 19.03 -7.23
C VAL A 192 11.39 19.72 -8.44
N GLU A 193 11.08 21.01 -8.58
CA GLU A 193 11.70 21.85 -9.58
C GLU A 193 13.20 21.88 -9.31
N SER A 194 14.02 21.47 -10.29
CA SER A 194 15.46 21.66 -10.17
C SER A 194 15.69 23.15 -10.04
N ALA A 195 16.39 23.57 -8.99
CA ALA A 195 16.87 24.92 -8.93
C ALA A 195 17.64 25.15 -10.24
N GLU A 196 17.04 25.87 -11.20
CA GLU A 196 17.84 26.42 -12.28
C GLU A 196 18.95 27.15 -11.57
N ASP A 197 20.22 26.83 -11.93
CA ASP A 197 21.33 27.66 -11.53
C ASP A 197 20.84 29.12 -11.74
N GLU A 198 20.60 29.81 -10.64
CA GLU A 198 20.51 31.26 -10.72
C GLU A 198 21.84 31.66 -11.36
N LYS A 199 21.87 31.71 -12.69
CA LYS A 199 22.88 32.48 -13.37
C LYS A 199 22.70 33.85 -12.78
N GLY A 200 23.52 34.12 -11.79
CA GLY A 200 23.62 35.44 -11.22
C GLY A 200 23.65 36.41 -12.39
N PRO A 201 23.03 37.60 -12.31
CA PRO A 201 22.88 38.50 -13.40
C PRO A 201 24.20 38.53 -14.15
N GLU A 202 24.13 38.16 -15.45
CA GLU A 202 25.30 38.16 -16.34
C GLU A 202 26.04 39.47 -16.10
N TYR A 203 27.22 39.39 -15.49
CA TYR A 203 28.03 40.58 -15.22
C TYR A 203 28.32 41.24 -16.56
N VAL A 204 27.54 42.24 -16.87
CA VAL A 204 27.78 43.14 -17.99
C VAL A 204 28.81 44.15 -17.50
N PRO A 205 30.09 44.05 -17.93
CA PRO A 205 31.11 45.03 -17.53
C PRO A 205 30.63 46.40 -17.91
N ASP A 206 30.66 47.36 -16.98
CA ASP A 206 30.41 48.76 -17.29
C ASP A 206 31.42 49.17 -18.37
N PRO A 207 30.97 49.67 -19.54
CA PRO A 207 31.87 50.10 -20.59
C PRO A 207 32.83 51.24 -20.16
N ASN A 208 32.63 51.79 -18.95
CA ASN A 208 33.51 52.79 -18.36
C ASN A 208 34.55 52.21 -17.38
N ASP A 209 34.47 50.91 -17.04
CA ASP A 209 35.54 50.21 -16.31
C ASP A 209 36.72 49.95 -17.26
N ALA A 210 37.43 50.96 -17.60
CA ALA A 210 38.72 50.81 -18.31
C ALA A 210 39.67 50.05 -17.38
N PRO A 211 40.34 48.99 -17.86
CA PRO A 211 41.33 48.30 -17.06
C PRO A 211 42.46 49.25 -16.71
N GLU A 212 42.64 49.57 -15.43
CA GLU A 212 43.86 50.19 -14.97
C GLU A 212 45.03 49.26 -15.32
N THR A 213 45.80 49.64 -16.33
CA THR A 213 47.06 49.02 -16.67
C THR A 213 48.07 49.33 -15.59
N THR A 214 48.10 48.50 -14.54
CA THR A 214 49.28 48.44 -13.69
C THR A 214 50.25 47.43 -14.31
N GLU A 215 51.32 47.96 -14.85
CA GLU A 215 52.53 47.17 -15.19
C GLU A 215 53.13 46.64 -13.89
N GLU A 216 52.72 45.41 -13.43
CA GLU A 216 53.56 44.58 -12.58
C GLU A 216 52.99 43.14 -12.57
N GLY A 217 53.76 42.28 -13.15
CA GLY A 217 53.93 40.86 -12.88
C GLY A 217 52.70 39.98 -12.55
N LEU A 218 52.15 39.40 -13.59
CA LEU A 218 51.11 38.37 -13.46
C LEU A 218 51.67 37.10 -12.83
N VAL A 219 51.36 36.83 -11.57
CA VAL A 219 51.55 35.50 -10.94
C VAL A 219 50.16 34.82 -10.86
N LEU A 220 49.88 33.97 -11.81
CA LEU A 220 48.70 33.07 -11.75
C LEU A 220 48.89 32.06 -10.64
N LYS A 221 48.12 32.14 -9.57
CA LYS A 221 47.91 31.01 -8.62
C LYS A 221 46.55 30.41 -8.91
N PHE A 222 46.57 29.18 -9.43
CA PHE A 222 45.39 28.34 -9.48
C PHE A 222 45.21 27.69 -8.07
N HIS A 223 43.97 27.81 -7.57
CA HIS A 223 43.46 26.95 -6.46
C HIS A 223 42.35 26.10 -6.98
#